data_f383741e40b52f2b54e8c9b1f411289d
#
_entry.id   f383741e40b52f2b54e8c9b1f411289d
#
_cell.length_a   1.000
_cell.length_b   1.000
_cell.length_c   1.000
_cell.angle_alpha   90.00
_cell.angle_beta   90.00
_cell.angle_gamma   90.00
#
_symmetry.space_group_name_H-M   'P 1'
#
loop_
_entity.id
_entity.type
_entity.pdbx_description
1 polymer ?
#
loop_
_entity_poly.entity_id
_entity_poly.type
_entity_poly.pdbx_seq_one_letter_code
_entity_poly.pdbx_strand_id
1 'polypeptide(L)'
;MPNAVRYTIEVAPSASADFRFVHLTDTHIMAGGRWRPRAGDFEFDTEASLRRVIETVRALDPVPAFAVFGGDLASPDLLDRGRALTAEEYEPSYRLLAEIVAGLPCPAHFLVGNHDHRVAFNRVLRPKAPAPDAPQYYSFDHARYHFVVLDSQEPGQAAGLLDATQLRWLRTDLAEHARQPTLVFVHHHPWPLGLEWIDSMSLRNGDALMAALGEHPDVRWVICGHVHLDQASQRGRLTMLTTPSTCIQLSKVTQAPKMLPGPPAFRIVDVAGEQLSTRVIHLHGAAGRDV
;
A
#
# COMPACT_ATOMS: atom_id res chain seq x y z
N MET A 1 10.10 25.77 18.08
CA MET A 1 9.61 25.35 16.75
C MET A 1 10.73 24.68 16.03
N PRO A 2 10.82 23.35 15.93
CA PRO A 2 11.84 22.71 15.10
C PRO A 2 11.40 22.79 13.64
N ASN A 3 12.30 23.21 12.78
CA ASN A 3 12.14 23.35 11.34
C ASN A 3 11.73 22.02 10.71
N ALA A 4 10.57 22.01 10.05
CA ALA A 4 10.18 20.93 9.14
C ALA A 4 11.15 20.91 7.96
N VAL A 5 12.04 19.92 7.94
CA VAL A 5 12.89 19.66 6.78
C VAL A 5 12.00 19.12 5.68
N ARG A 6 11.73 19.93 4.67
CA ARG A 6 11.09 19.48 3.43
C ARG A 6 12.12 18.66 2.66
N TYR A 7 11.98 17.35 2.68
CA TYR A 7 12.69 16.49 1.74
C TYR A 7 11.89 16.46 0.43
N THR A 8 12.22 17.36 -0.48
CA THR A 8 11.88 17.20 -1.87
C THR A 8 12.96 16.30 -2.45
N ILE A 9 12.71 14.99 -2.54
CA ILE A 9 13.54 14.10 -3.35
C ILE A 9 13.08 14.30 -4.80
N GLU A 10 13.52 15.38 -5.44
CA GLU A 10 13.54 15.47 -6.89
C GLU A 10 14.69 14.59 -7.36
N VAL A 11 14.40 13.34 -7.68
CA VAL A 11 15.33 12.52 -8.44
C VAL A 11 14.86 12.53 -9.88
N ALA A 12 15.66 13.15 -10.74
CA ALA A 12 15.52 13.02 -12.19
C ALA A 12 15.37 11.53 -12.57
N PRO A 13 14.56 11.17 -13.57
CA PRO A 13 14.44 9.79 -14.00
C PRO A 13 15.84 9.25 -14.31
N SER A 14 16.29 8.23 -13.57
CA SER A 14 17.54 7.55 -13.85
C SER A 14 17.40 6.89 -15.24
N ALA A 15 18.22 7.32 -16.19
CA ALA A 15 18.26 6.77 -17.54
C ALA A 15 18.77 5.31 -17.59
N SER A 16 19.07 4.69 -16.44
CA SER A 16 19.64 3.34 -16.32
C SER A 16 19.17 2.60 -15.08
N ALA A 17 17.86 2.58 -14.80
CA ALA A 17 17.33 1.71 -13.74
C ALA A 17 17.49 0.23 -14.15
N ASP A 18 17.96 -0.62 -13.21
CA ASP A 18 18.04 -2.07 -13.44
C ASP A 18 16.65 -2.66 -13.62
N PHE A 19 15.68 -2.15 -12.85
CA PHE A 19 14.26 -2.44 -12.99
C PHE A 19 13.40 -1.36 -12.32
N ARG A 20 12.13 -1.34 -12.68
CA ARG A 20 11.08 -0.49 -12.10
C ARG A 20 10.00 -1.38 -11.50
N PHE A 21 9.41 -0.96 -10.40
CA PHE A 21 8.13 -1.48 -9.93
C PHE A 21 7.19 -0.34 -9.55
N VAL A 22 5.91 -0.66 -9.39
CA VAL A 22 4.90 0.30 -8.95
C VAL A 22 4.24 -0.16 -7.67
N HIS A 23 3.91 0.79 -6.79
CA HIS A 23 3.15 0.55 -5.58
C HIS A 23 1.81 1.28 -5.70
N LEU A 24 0.73 0.50 -5.73
CA LEU A 24 -0.65 0.94 -5.73
C LEU A 24 -1.25 0.54 -4.38
N THR A 25 -2.02 1.39 -3.76
CA THR A 25 -2.56 1.07 -2.43
C THR A 25 -3.92 1.70 -2.22
N ASP A 26 -4.66 1.18 -1.24
CA ASP A 26 -5.92 1.76 -0.82
C ASP A 26 -6.88 1.94 -2.01
N THR A 27 -7.05 0.85 -2.76
CA THR A 27 -7.89 0.85 -3.96
C THR A 27 -9.37 0.89 -3.61
N HIS A 28 -9.75 0.39 -2.44
CA HIS A 28 -11.10 0.41 -1.88
C HIS A 28 -12.17 0.05 -2.91
N ILE A 29 -11.96 -1.00 -3.70
CA ILE A 29 -12.91 -1.41 -4.73
C ILE A 29 -14.26 -1.74 -4.10
N MET A 30 -15.30 -1.16 -4.65
CA MET A 30 -16.69 -1.32 -4.23
C MET A 30 -17.52 -1.78 -5.44
N ALA A 31 -17.71 -3.09 -5.58
CA ALA A 31 -18.61 -3.61 -6.60
C ALA A 31 -20.06 -3.19 -6.29
N GLY A 32 -20.72 -2.61 -7.28
CA GLY A 32 -22.12 -2.23 -7.19
C GLY A 32 -22.37 -0.77 -6.80
N GLY A 33 -21.36 0.08 -6.72
CA GLY A 33 -21.66 1.48 -6.48
C GLY A 33 -20.47 2.42 -6.32
N ARG A 34 -20.85 3.69 -6.22
CA ARG A 34 -19.99 4.80 -5.85
C ARG A 34 -20.25 5.16 -4.40
N TRP A 35 -19.21 5.56 -3.72
CA TRP A 35 -19.34 5.94 -2.32
C TRP A 35 -19.37 7.45 -2.15
N ARG A 36 -20.38 7.92 -1.39
CA ARG A 36 -20.50 9.32 -0.97
C ARG A 36 -20.24 9.42 0.52
N PRO A 37 -19.17 10.11 0.97
CA PRO A 37 -18.98 10.38 2.38
C PRO A 37 -20.14 11.21 2.96
N ARG A 38 -20.45 11.02 4.25
CA ARG A 38 -21.51 11.81 4.93
C ARG A 38 -21.21 13.31 4.97
N ALA A 39 -19.93 13.68 4.95
CA ALA A 39 -19.47 15.07 4.92
C ALA A 39 -18.77 15.32 3.58
N GLY A 40 -19.50 15.80 2.58
CA GLY A 40 -18.96 16.18 1.28
C GLY A 40 -19.97 16.04 0.15
N ASP A 41 -19.87 16.92 -0.84
CA ASP A 41 -20.73 16.94 -2.05
C ASP A 41 -20.06 16.22 -3.23
N PHE A 42 -19.26 15.19 -2.95
CA PHE A 42 -18.52 14.44 -3.96
C PHE A 42 -18.70 12.93 -3.77
N GLU A 43 -18.50 12.19 -4.85
CA GLU A 43 -18.55 10.73 -4.87
C GLU A 43 -17.20 10.16 -5.30
N PHE A 44 -16.84 9.02 -4.72
CA PHE A 44 -15.70 8.22 -5.14
C PHE A 44 -16.15 7.09 -6.05
N ASP A 45 -15.60 7.07 -7.27
CA ASP A 45 -15.70 5.98 -8.22
C ASP A 45 -14.37 5.23 -8.22
N THR A 46 -14.24 4.26 -7.32
CA THR A 46 -12.98 3.55 -7.10
C THR A 46 -12.62 2.63 -8.28
N GLU A 47 -13.64 2.09 -8.97
CA GLU A 47 -13.44 1.30 -10.18
C GLU A 47 -12.85 2.16 -11.31
N ALA A 48 -13.50 3.27 -11.67
CA ALA A 48 -13.02 4.15 -12.72
C ALA A 48 -11.62 4.71 -12.41
N SER A 49 -11.37 5.03 -11.14
CA SER A 49 -10.08 5.51 -10.67
C SER A 49 -8.98 4.47 -10.86
N LEU A 50 -9.20 3.22 -10.43
CA LEU A 50 -8.21 2.16 -10.57
C LEU A 50 -7.99 1.79 -12.04
N ARG A 51 -9.03 1.73 -12.87
CA ARG A 51 -8.88 1.49 -14.33
C ARG A 51 -7.97 2.54 -14.97
N ARG A 52 -8.12 3.83 -14.65
CA ARG A 52 -7.23 4.91 -15.12
C ARG A 52 -5.78 4.73 -14.64
N VAL A 53 -5.58 4.31 -13.38
CA VAL A 53 -4.24 4.01 -12.87
C VAL A 53 -3.62 2.86 -13.66
N ILE A 54 -4.34 1.76 -13.90
CA ILE A 54 -3.84 0.61 -14.68
C ILE A 54 -3.49 1.02 -16.12
N GLU A 55 -4.33 1.82 -16.78
CA GLU A 55 -4.02 2.37 -18.12
C GLU A 55 -2.73 3.18 -18.12
N THR A 56 -2.53 4.01 -17.09
CA THR A 56 -1.29 4.80 -16.95
C THR A 56 -0.08 3.89 -16.71
N VAL A 57 -0.21 2.87 -15.85
CA VAL A 57 0.87 1.89 -15.59
C VAL A 57 1.25 1.14 -16.87
N ARG A 58 0.26 0.78 -17.72
CA ARG A 58 0.51 0.13 -19.02
C ARG A 58 1.30 1.00 -19.98
N ALA A 59 1.17 2.31 -19.89
CA ALA A 59 1.85 3.28 -20.75
C ALA A 59 3.26 3.68 -20.24
N LEU A 60 3.69 3.13 -19.09
CA LEU A 60 5.02 3.44 -18.56
C LEU A 60 6.13 2.84 -19.42
N ASP A 61 7.17 3.64 -19.64
CA ASP A 61 8.43 3.20 -20.23
C ASP A 61 9.59 3.58 -19.27
N PRO A 62 10.40 2.63 -18.82
CA PRO A 62 10.27 1.18 -19.03
C PRO A 62 9.04 0.59 -18.33
N VAL A 63 8.55 -0.54 -18.85
CA VAL A 63 7.46 -1.31 -18.25
C VAL A 63 7.87 -1.77 -16.86
N PRO A 64 7.00 -1.67 -15.82
CA PRO A 64 7.32 -2.18 -14.51
C PRO A 64 7.53 -3.70 -14.52
N ALA A 65 8.53 -4.16 -13.75
CA ALA A 65 8.79 -5.59 -13.56
C ALA A 65 7.67 -6.28 -12.78
N PHE A 66 7.06 -5.57 -11.84
CA PHE A 66 5.90 -6.02 -11.06
C PHE A 66 5.15 -4.83 -10.46
N ALA A 67 3.95 -5.09 -9.97
CA ALA A 67 3.14 -4.16 -9.18
C ALA A 67 2.92 -4.73 -7.77
N VAL A 68 2.92 -3.88 -6.74
CA VAL A 68 2.55 -4.24 -5.37
C VAL A 68 1.29 -3.47 -4.98
N PHE A 69 0.26 -4.19 -4.55
CA PHE A 69 -0.97 -3.62 -4.02
C PHE A 69 -0.91 -3.59 -2.50
N GLY A 70 -0.85 -2.39 -1.93
CA GLY A 70 -0.47 -2.08 -0.55
C GLY A 70 -1.56 -2.26 0.51
N GLY A 71 -2.60 -3.04 0.26
CA GLY A 71 -3.73 -3.27 1.18
C GLY A 71 -4.89 -2.32 0.96
N ASP A 72 -5.96 -2.51 1.74
CA ASP A 72 -7.26 -1.87 1.56
C ASP A 72 -7.75 -2.00 0.12
N LEU A 73 -7.78 -3.26 -0.34
CA LEU A 73 -8.04 -3.62 -1.73
C LEU A 73 -9.52 -3.50 -2.08
N ALA A 74 -10.40 -3.94 -1.17
CA ALA A 74 -11.85 -3.95 -1.34
C ALA A 74 -12.55 -3.43 -0.09
N SER A 75 -13.52 -2.55 -0.27
CA SER A 75 -14.25 -1.91 0.84
C SER A 75 -15.74 -1.73 0.54
N PRO A 76 -16.50 -2.82 0.25
CA PRO A 76 -17.94 -2.72 0.10
C PRO A 76 -18.65 -2.29 1.40
N ASP A 77 -18.00 -2.43 2.57
CA ASP A 77 -18.45 -1.94 3.87
C ASP A 77 -18.62 -0.41 3.91
N LEU A 78 -17.95 0.33 3.05
CA LEU A 78 -18.16 1.78 2.92
C LEU A 78 -19.53 2.12 2.34
N LEU A 79 -20.13 1.22 1.55
CA LEU A 79 -21.49 1.37 1.01
C LEU A 79 -22.58 1.04 2.04
N ASP A 80 -22.31 0.09 2.95
CA ASP A 80 -23.22 -0.32 4.02
C ASP A 80 -22.51 -0.36 5.37
N ARG A 81 -22.37 0.80 6.00
CA ARG A 81 -21.69 0.98 7.30
C ARG A 81 -22.51 0.55 8.52
N GLY A 82 -23.69 0.02 8.31
CA GLY A 82 -24.64 -0.32 9.40
C GLY A 82 -24.30 -1.62 10.11
N ARG A 83 -23.47 -2.50 9.49
CA ARG A 83 -23.14 -3.83 10.00
C ARG A 83 -21.81 -4.33 9.42
N ALA A 84 -21.28 -5.39 10.02
CA ALA A 84 -20.19 -6.14 9.40
C ALA A 84 -20.73 -6.93 8.20
N LEU A 85 -19.99 -6.92 7.09
CA LEU A 85 -20.28 -7.69 5.90
C LEU A 85 -19.64 -9.08 5.98
N THR A 86 -20.27 -10.06 5.33
CA THR A 86 -19.75 -11.44 5.22
C THR A 86 -18.69 -11.55 4.12
N ALA A 87 -17.98 -12.68 4.08
CA ALA A 87 -17.02 -12.97 3.02
C ALA A 87 -17.69 -12.94 1.62
N GLU A 88 -18.90 -13.51 1.52
CA GLU A 88 -19.67 -13.59 0.29
C GLU A 88 -20.04 -12.20 -0.25
N GLU A 89 -20.25 -11.23 0.63
CA GLU A 89 -20.56 -9.84 0.27
C GLU A 89 -19.33 -9.07 -0.18
N TYR A 90 -18.12 -9.47 0.24
CA TYR A 90 -16.86 -8.91 -0.24
C TYR A 90 -16.41 -9.51 -1.58
N GLU A 91 -16.73 -10.76 -1.88
CA GLU A 91 -16.25 -11.46 -3.07
C GLU A 91 -16.48 -10.71 -4.40
N PRO A 92 -17.64 -10.07 -4.65
CA PRO A 92 -17.84 -9.31 -5.89
C PRO A 92 -16.79 -8.20 -6.08
N SER A 93 -16.41 -7.51 -5.01
CA SER A 93 -15.38 -6.45 -5.06
C SER A 93 -13.99 -7.01 -5.37
N TYR A 94 -13.63 -8.15 -4.79
CA TYR A 94 -12.36 -8.82 -5.14
C TYR A 94 -12.36 -9.39 -6.56
N ARG A 95 -13.49 -9.89 -7.07
CA ARG A 95 -13.61 -10.34 -8.48
C ARG A 95 -13.42 -9.17 -9.44
N LEU A 96 -14.04 -8.01 -9.15
CA LEU A 96 -13.86 -6.78 -9.92
C LEU A 96 -12.41 -6.30 -9.86
N LEU A 97 -11.78 -6.33 -8.67
CA LEU A 97 -10.36 -6.02 -8.55
C LEU A 97 -9.51 -6.94 -9.41
N ALA A 98 -9.73 -8.26 -9.35
CA ALA A 98 -8.99 -9.24 -10.16
C ALA A 98 -9.15 -8.99 -11.67
N GLU A 99 -10.37 -8.65 -12.13
CA GLU A 99 -10.63 -8.26 -13.52
C GLU A 99 -9.82 -7.05 -13.94
N ILE A 100 -9.82 -5.99 -13.13
CA ILE A 100 -9.08 -4.76 -13.44
C ILE A 100 -7.58 -5.02 -13.45
N VAL A 101 -7.07 -5.74 -12.45
CA VAL A 101 -5.64 -6.07 -12.31
C VAL A 101 -5.13 -6.95 -13.45
N ALA A 102 -5.97 -7.78 -14.05
CA ALA A 102 -5.61 -8.56 -15.25
C ALA A 102 -5.20 -7.67 -16.44
N GLY A 103 -5.51 -6.38 -16.41
CA GLY A 103 -5.03 -5.39 -17.37
C GLY A 103 -3.60 -4.91 -17.16
N LEU A 104 -2.91 -5.29 -16.09
CA LEU A 104 -1.51 -4.92 -15.87
C LEU A 104 -0.56 -5.57 -16.88
N PRO A 105 0.53 -4.89 -17.26
CA PRO A 105 1.55 -5.46 -18.17
C PRO A 105 2.58 -6.34 -17.42
N CYS A 106 2.42 -6.55 -16.11
CA CYS A 106 3.38 -7.21 -15.22
C CYS A 106 2.67 -8.00 -14.12
N PRO A 107 3.35 -8.93 -13.43
CA PRO A 107 2.82 -9.63 -12.26
C PRO A 107 2.41 -8.66 -11.14
N ALA A 108 1.39 -9.06 -10.36
CA ALA A 108 0.91 -8.32 -9.20
C ALA A 108 1.14 -9.10 -7.91
N HIS A 109 1.63 -8.42 -6.88
CA HIS A 109 1.75 -8.87 -5.50
C HIS A 109 0.74 -8.13 -4.64
N PHE A 110 0.16 -8.81 -3.66
CA PHE A 110 -0.89 -8.24 -2.81
C PHE A 110 -0.56 -8.40 -1.34
N LEU A 111 -0.91 -7.40 -0.56
CA LEU A 111 -1.08 -7.51 0.88
C LEU A 111 -2.49 -7.05 1.25
N VAL A 112 -2.92 -7.33 2.46
CA VAL A 112 -4.23 -6.94 2.98
C VAL A 112 -4.08 -5.76 3.94
N GLY A 113 -5.12 -4.89 3.98
CA GLY A 113 -5.26 -3.79 4.92
C GLY A 113 -6.42 -3.99 5.89
N ASN A 114 -6.75 -2.98 6.68
CA ASN A 114 -7.78 -3.09 7.71
C ASN A 114 -9.21 -3.14 7.14
N HIS A 115 -9.46 -2.64 5.95
CA HIS A 115 -10.76 -2.76 5.27
C HIS A 115 -10.94 -4.10 4.55
N ASP A 116 -9.89 -4.88 4.35
CA ASP A 116 -9.99 -6.14 3.63
C ASP A 116 -10.67 -7.24 4.46
N HIS A 117 -11.36 -8.15 3.77
CA HIS A 117 -11.93 -9.35 4.37
C HIS A 117 -11.09 -10.58 3.99
N ARG A 118 -10.21 -11.04 4.91
CA ARG A 118 -9.20 -12.07 4.62
C ARG A 118 -9.77 -13.33 3.98
N VAL A 119 -10.92 -13.84 4.45
CA VAL A 119 -11.55 -15.05 3.87
C VAL A 119 -11.95 -14.82 2.42
N ALA A 120 -12.59 -13.69 2.11
CA ALA A 120 -13.00 -13.37 0.73
C ALA A 120 -11.78 -13.13 -0.16
N PHE A 121 -10.76 -12.41 0.35
CA PHE A 121 -9.49 -12.24 -0.34
C PHE A 121 -8.86 -13.59 -0.71
N ASN A 122 -8.72 -14.50 0.25
CA ASN A 122 -8.14 -15.83 0.02
C ASN A 122 -8.96 -16.64 -0.99
N ARG A 123 -10.29 -16.62 -0.92
CA ARG A 123 -11.15 -17.35 -1.87
C ARG A 123 -10.98 -16.87 -3.31
N VAL A 124 -10.81 -15.58 -3.53
CA VAL A 124 -10.79 -14.98 -4.88
C VAL A 124 -9.37 -14.82 -5.42
N LEU A 125 -8.48 -14.22 -4.64
CA LEU A 125 -7.13 -13.85 -5.09
C LEU A 125 -6.04 -14.87 -4.70
N ARG A 126 -6.34 -15.74 -3.72
CA ARG A 126 -5.39 -16.74 -3.23
C ARG A 126 -6.05 -18.11 -3.02
N PRO A 127 -6.62 -18.74 -4.06
CA PRO A 127 -7.41 -19.97 -3.92
C PRO A 127 -6.62 -21.18 -3.39
N LYS A 128 -5.30 -21.09 -3.31
CA LYS A 128 -4.39 -22.11 -2.73
C LYS A 128 -3.92 -21.75 -1.32
N ALA A 129 -4.56 -20.78 -0.64
CA ALA A 129 -4.24 -20.47 0.75
C ALA A 129 -4.41 -21.72 1.64
N PRO A 130 -3.53 -21.92 2.65
CA PRO A 130 -3.54 -23.14 3.48
C PRO A 130 -4.79 -23.25 4.36
N ALA A 131 -5.46 -22.13 4.65
CA ALA A 131 -6.74 -22.06 5.35
C ALA A 131 -7.55 -20.86 4.83
N PRO A 132 -8.89 -20.84 4.98
CA PRO A 132 -9.73 -19.75 4.48
C PRO A 132 -9.34 -18.38 5.03
N ASP A 133 -8.91 -18.31 6.27
CA ASP A 133 -8.52 -17.10 6.99
C ASP A 133 -7.00 -16.95 7.16
N ALA A 134 -6.21 -17.75 6.42
CA ALA A 134 -4.75 -17.71 6.51
C ALA A 134 -4.20 -16.31 6.26
N PRO A 135 -3.26 -15.84 7.10
CA PRO A 135 -2.63 -14.53 6.89
C PRO A 135 -1.86 -14.48 5.57
N GLN A 136 -1.79 -13.28 5.00
CA GLN A 136 -1.15 -13.01 3.70
C GLN A 136 0.23 -12.39 3.91
N TYR A 137 1.20 -13.18 4.38
CA TYR A 137 2.60 -12.77 4.41
C TYR A 137 3.48 -13.77 3.67
N TYR A 138 4.48 -13.25 2.97
CA TYR A 138 5.40 -14.03 2.14
C TYR A 138 6.57 -13.15 1.71
N SER A 139 7.56 -13.75 1.07
CA SER A 139 8.64 -13.04 0.40
C SER A 139 8.80 -13.52 -1.04
N PHE A 140 9.48 -12.72 -1.83
CA PHE A 140 9.86 -13.05 -3.21
C PHE A 140 11.13 -12.29 -3.60
N ASP A 141 11.84 -12.83 -4.58
CA ASP A 141 13.03 -12.20 -5.12
C ASP A 141 12.78 -11.62 -6.50
N HIS A 142 13.40 -10.49 -6.78
CA HIS A 142 13.51 -9.97 -8.14
C HIS A 142 14.91 -9.36 -8.34
N ALA A 143 15.59 -9.80 -9.41
CA ALA A 143 17.00 -9.50 -9.62
C ALA A 143 17.84 -9.90 -8.38
N ARG A 144 18.58 -8.96 -7.80
CA ARG A 144 19.35 -9.21 -6.57
C ARG A 144 18.66 -8.77 -5.29
N TYR A 145 17.43 -8.28 -5.39
CA TYR A 145 16.65 -7.75 -4.27
C TYR A 145 15.72 -8.78 -3.69
N HIS A 146 15.60 -8.76 -2.38
CA HIS A 146 14.61 -9.50 -1.62
C HIS A 146 13.45 -8.58 -1.24
N PHE A 147 12.22 -9.06 -1.37
CA PHE A 147 10.99 -8.32 -1.07
C PHE A 147 10.17 -9.10 -0.07
N VAL A 148 9.82 -8.45 1.03
CA VAL A 148 9.00 -9.03 2.09
C VAL A 148 7.65 -8.36 2.11
N VAL A 149 6.59 -9.15 2.13
CA VAL A 149 5.19 -8.70 2.27
C VAL A 149 4.67 -9.17 3.61
N LEU A 150 4.19 -8.24 4.45
CA LEU A 150 3.68 -8.51 5.78
C LEU A 150 2.17 -8.27 5.86
N ASP A 151 1.47 -9.12 6.59
CA ASP A 151 0.05 -8.98 6.91
C ASP A 151 -0.10 -8.35 8.30
N SER A 152 -0.43 -7.08 8.34
CA SER A 152 -0.68 -6.35 9.58
C SER A 152 -2.16 -6.23 9.94
N GLN A 153 -3.05 -6.92 9.21
CA GLN A 153 -4.47 -6.87 9.49
C GLN A 153 -4.81 -7.54 10.83
N GLU A 154 -5.53 -6.84 11.68
CA GLU A 154 -6.24 -7.38 12.81
C GLU A 154 -7.73 -7.26 12.57
N PRO A 155 -8.49 -8.36 12.46
CA PRO A 155 -9.89 -8.32 12.10
C PRO A 155 -10.71 -7.41 13.01
N GLY A 156 -11.47 -6.49 12.41
CA GLY A 156 -12.32 -5.54 13.11
C GLY A 156 -11.59 -4.38 13.80
N GLN A 157 -10.28 -4.24 13.58
CA GLN A 157 -9.47 -3.12 14.10
C GLN A 157 -8.98 -2.25 12.95
N ALA A 158 -8.94 -0.94 13.18
CA ALA A 158 -8.35 0.02 12.25
C ALA A 158 -6.82 0.10 12.38
N ALA A 159 -6.28 -0.26 13.55
CA ALA A 159 -4.85 -0.33 13.81
C ALA A 159 -4.30 -1.73 13.50
N GLY A 160 -3.05 -1.79 13.05
CA GLY A 160 -2.41 -3.06 12.68
C GLY A 160 -1.73 -3.78 13.83
N LEU A 161 -1.49 -5.08 13.64
CA LEU A 161 -0.70 -5.91 14.53
C LEU A 161 0.01 -7.02 13.73
N LEU A 162 1.29 -7.22 13.97
CA LEU A 162 2.01 -8.42 13.52
C LEU A 162 2.03 -9.46 14.63
N ASP A 163 1.51 -10.65 14.37
CA ASP A 163 1.55 -11.72 15.37
C ASP A 163 2.98 -12.26 15.59
N ALA A 164 3.16 -12.96 16.71
CA ALA A 164 4.48 -13.49 17.07
C ALA A 164 4.98 -14.54 16.08
N THR A 165 4.09 -15.25 15.38
CA THR A 165 4.47 -16.26 14.39
C THR A 165 5.04 -15.59 13.14
N GLN A 166 4.39 -14.54 12.66
CA GLN A 166 4.86 -13.77 11.52
C GLN A 166 6.19 -13.05 11.82
N LEU A 167 6.35 -12.50 13.04
CA LEU A 167 7.61 -11.88 13.44
C LEU A 167 8.76 -12.89 13.53
N ARG A 168 8.50 -14.13 13.97
CA ARG A 168 9.53 -15.20 13.94
C ARG A 168 9.87 -15.60 12.50
N TRP A 169 8.84 -15.79 11.66
CA TRP A 169 9.03 -16.06 10.24
C TRP A 169 9.88 -14.98 9.58
N LEU A 170 9.55 -13.69 9.81
CA LEU A 170 10.29 -12.56 9.26
C LEU A 170 11.79 -12.61 9.61
N ARG A 171 12.13 -12.90 10.89
CA ARG A 171 13.54 -13.02 11.29
C ARG A 171 14.26 -14.17 10.58
N THR A 172 13.58 -15.30 10.43
CA THR A 172 14.14 -16.46 9.71
C THR A 172 14.35 -16.12 8.23
N ASP A 173 13.35 -15.57 7.58
CA ASP A 173 13.39 -15.18 6.17
C ASP A 173 14.52 -14.17 5.89
N LEU A 174 14.63 -13.12 6.71
CA LEU A 174 15.71 -12.14 6.59
C LEU A 174 17.10 -12.73 6.86
N ALA A 175 17.22 -13.71 7.75
CA ALA A 175 18.49 -14.39 8.02
C ALA A 175 18.92 -15.28 6.84
N GLU A 176 17.96 -15.94 6.18
CA GLU A 176 18.19 -16.75 4.97
C GLU A 176 18.60 -15.88 3.77
N HIS A 177 18.12 -14.64 3.73
CA HIS A 177 18.42 -13.66 2.67
C HIS A 177 19.43 -12.59 3.12
N ALA A 178 20.24 -12.87 4.13
CA ALA A 178 21.29 -11.97 4.60
C ALA A 178 22.22 -11.55 3.44
N ARG A 179 22.55 -10.26 3.35
CA ARG A 179 23.34 -9.62 2.29
C ARG A 179 22.58 -9.36 0.97
N GLN A 180 21.27 -9.61 0.94
CA GLN A 180 20.43 -9.13 -0.17
C GLN A 180 19.79 -7.80 0.23
N PRO A 181 19.88 -6.74 -0.60
CA PRO A 181 19.13 -5.52 -0.38
C PRO A 181 17.64 -5.84 -0.27
N THR A 182 17.02 -5.47 0.84
CA THR A 182 15.66 -5.90 1.16
C THR A 182 14.71 -4.70 1.32
N LEU A 183 13.53 -4.81 0.70
CA LEU A 183 12.39 -3.91 0.88
C LEU A 183 11.26 -4.65 1.59
N VAL A 184 10.60 -3.97 2.53
CA VAL A 184 9.48 -4.53 3.28
C VAL A 184 8.20 -3.76 2.95
N PHE A 185 7.13 -4.47 2.61
CA PHE A 185 5.79 -3.91 2.43
C PHE A 185 4.92 -4.30 3.61
N VAL A 186 4.25 -3.33 4.19
CA VAL A 186 3.28 -3.51 5.26
C VAL A 186 2.22 -2.42 5.16
N HIS A 187 0.94 -2.76 5.36
CA HIS A 187 -0.12 -1.78 5.18
C HIS A 187 -0.03 -0.63 6.20
N HIS A 188 0.00 -0.95 7.50
CA HIS A 188 0.05 0.03 8.57
C HIS A 188 1.48 0.54 8.81
N HIS A 189 1.64 1.84 8.93
CA HIS A 189 2.94 2.47 9.18
C HIS A 189 3.50 2.09 10.57
N PRO A 190 4.79 1.67 10.66
CA PRO A 190 5.36 1.13 11.89
C PRO A 190 5.83 2.18 12.91
N TRP A 191 5.88 3.47 12.55
CA TRP A 191 6.18 4.56 13.48
C TRP A 191 5.42 5.84 13.14
N PRO A 192 5.20 6.74 14.13
CA PRO A 192 4.41 7.94 13.94
C PRO A 192 4.88 8.85 12.81
N LEU A 193 3.92 9.47 12.13
CA LEU A 193 4.10 10.48 11.08
C LEU A 193 3.89 11.91 11.59
N GLY A 194 3.44 12.08 12.84
CA GLY A 194 3.08 13.36 13.43
C GLY A 194 1.67 13.82 13.04
N LEU A 195 0.81 12.90 12.62
CA LEU A 195 -0.60 13.11 12.31
C LEU A 195 -1.44 12.30 13.31
N GLU A 196 -1.89 12.94 14.40
CA GLU A 196 -2.52 12.29 15.56
C GLU A 196 -3.60 11.28 15.19
N TRP A 197 -4.48 11.63 14.25
CA TRP A 197 -5.59 10.77 13.85
C TRP A 197 -5.14 9.46 13.18
N ILE A 198 -4.11 9.50 12.31
CA ILE A 198 -3.61 8.29 11.64
C ILE A 198 -2.60 7.54 12.51
N ASP A 199 -1.83 8.25 13.33
CA ASP A 199 -0.88 7.65 14.24
C ASP A 199 -1.58 6.78 15.31
N SER A 200 -2.84 7.11 15.67
CA SER A 200 -3.68 6.28 16.53
C SER A 200 -4.09 4.93 15.89
N MET A 201 -3.98 4.81 14.56
CA MET A 201 -4.29 3.62 13.78
C MET A 201 -3.04 2.98 13.16
N SER A 202 -1.86 3.31 13.66
CA SER A 202 -0.58 2.74 13.21
C SER A 202 -0.42 1.25 13.56
N LEU A 203 0.68 0.65 13.16
CA LEU A 203 1.08 -0.68 13.60
C LEU A 203 1.37 -0.67 15.12
N ARG A 204 0.50 -1.28 15.94
CA ARG A 204 0.59 -1.22 17.41
C ARG A 204 1.90 -1.77 17.97
N ASN A 205 2.47 -2.77 17.34
CA ASN A 205 3.77 -3.32 17.69
C ASN A 205 4.86 -2.96 16.67
N GLY A 206 4.82 -1.73 16.16
CA GLY A 206 5.81 -1.21 15.22
C GLY A 206 7.24 -1.30 15.75
N ASP A 207 7.45 -1.12 17.06
CA ASP A 207 8.77 -1.26 17.67
C ASP A 207 9.31 -2.71 17.58
N ALA A 208 8.44 -3.73 17.63
CA ALA A 208 8.85 -5.12 17.43
C ALA A 208 9.26 -5.39 15.98
N LEU A 209 8.56 -4.79 15.00
CA LEU A 209 8.98 -4.81 13.61
C LEU A 209 10.33 -4.11 13.43
N MET A 210 10.45 -2.90 13.98
CA MET A 210 11.70 -2.13 13.91
C MET A 210 12.90 -2.88 14.51
N ALA A 211 12.69 -3.59 15.63
CA ALA A 211 13.71 -4.42 16.23
C ALA A 211 14.12 -5.57 15.30
N ALA A 212 13.16 -6.28 14.70
CA ALA A 212 13.42 -7.36 13.75
C ALA A 212 14.20 -6.87 12.51
N LEU A 213 13.77 -5.75 11.91
CA LEU A 213 14.47 -5.14 10.77
C LEU A 213 15.85 -4.59 11.18
N GLY A 214 15.98 -4.16 12.45
CA GLY A 214 17.21 -3.65 13.03
C GLY A 214 18.36 -4.66 13.05
N GLU A 215 18.07 -5.93 13.12
CA GLU A 215 19.04 -7.04 13.11
C GLU A 215 19.68 -7.27 11.72
N HIS A 216 19.06 -6.73 10.63
CA HIS A 216 19.47 -6.97 9.25
C HIS A 216 19.86 -5.67 8.54
N PRO A 217 21.17 -5.39 8.34
CA PRO A 217 21.66 -4.11 7.83
C PRO A 217 21.25 -3.80 6.38
N ASP A 218 20.92 -4.82 5.60
CA ASP A 218 20.55 -4.68 4.20
C ASP A 218 19.06 -4.34 4.00
N VAL A 219 18.26 -4.35 5.08
CA VAL A 219 16.91 -3.78 5.08
C VAL A 219 17.00 -2.27 5.23
N ARG A 220 16.54 -1.52 4.22
CA ARG A 220 16.62 -0.05 4.20
C ARG A 220 15.28 0.63 3.98
N TRP A 221 14.29 -0.07 3.43
CA TRP A 221 13.04 0.51 2.99
C TRP A 221 11.83 -0.22 3.54
N VAL A 222 10.87 0.57 4.04
CA VAL A 222 9.53 0.09 4.41
C VAL A 222 8.53 0.92 3.60
N ILE A 223 7.65 0.27 2.84
CA ILE A 223 6.65 0.95 2.01
C ILE A 223 5.27 0.58 2.53
N CYS A 224 4.46 1.62 2.82
CA CYS A 224 3.16 1.49 3.48
C CYS A 224 2.03 2.08 2.64
N GLY A 225 0.81 1.55 2.84
CA GLY A 225 -0.46 2.15 2.47
C GLY A 225 -1.10 2.91 3.63
N HIS A 226 -2.41 2.74 3.82
CA HIS A 226 -3.23 3.16 4.96
C HIS A 226 -3.37 4.68 5.17
N VAL A 227 -2.32 5.42 4.92
CA VAL A 227 -2.22 6.85 5.23
C VAL A 227 -2.86 7.72 4.14
N HIS A 228 -2.97 7.22 2.93
CA HIS A 228 -3.46 7.92 1.73
C HIS A 228 -2.69 9.22 1.42
N LEU A 229 -1.46 9.35 1.89
CA LEU A 229 -0.61 10.52 1.71
C LEU A 229 0.77 10.12 1.19
N ASP A 230 1.40 11.01 0.43
CA ASP A 230 2.82 10.91 0.11
C ASP A 230 3.63 11.47 1.28
N GLN A 231 4.25 10.59 2.03
CA GLN A 231 5.15 10.92 3.14
C GLN A 231 6.43 10.10 3.03
N ALA A 232 7.52 10.69 3.47
CA ALA A 232 8.78 10.00 3.71
C ALA A 232 9.26 10.32 5.13
N SER A 233 9.67 9.30 5.86
CA SER A 233 10.17 9.44 7.22
C SER A 233 11.33 8.48 7.45
N GLN A 234 12.32 8.89 8.22
CA GLN A 234 13.53 8.11 8.47
C GLN A 234 13.73 7.84 9.96
N ARG A 235 14.05 6.60 10.30
CA ARG A 235 14.52 6.18 11.63
C ARG A 235 15.80 5.35 11.49
N GLY A 236 16.90 5.90 11.96
CA GLY A 236 18.22 5.28 11.75
C GLY A 236 18.51 5.12 10.26
N ARG A 237 18.77 3.88 9.82
CA ARG A 237 19.00 3.56 8.40
C ARG A 237 17.73 3.27 7.61
N LEU A 238 16.60 3.06 8.30
CA LEU A 238 15.33 2.71 7.66
C LEU A 238 14.60 3.95 7.19
N THR A 239 14.19 3.93 5.94
CA THR A 239 13.30 4.92 5.34
C THR A 239 11.93 4.31 5.13
N MET A 240 10.91 4.93 5.70
CA MET A 240 9.52 4.60 5.43
C MET A 240 8.96 5.54 4.37
N LEU A 241 8.25 4.97 3.41
CA LEU A 241 7.48 5.69 2.41
C LEU A 241 6.01 5.31 2.55
N THR A 242 5.12 6.29 2.52
CA THR A 242 3.69 6.03 2.36
C THR A 242 3.23 6.46 0.98
N THR A 243 2.26 5.76 0.41
CA THR A 243 1.76 6.03 -0.94
C THR A 243 0.32 6.55 -0.85
N PRO A 244 -0.05 7.58 -1.62
CA PRO A 244 -1.44 8.02 -1.73
C PRO A 244 -2.34 6.92 -2.32
N SER A 245 -3.62 6.98 -1.98
CA SER A 245 -4.63 6.07 -2.52
C SER A 245 -4.81 6.21 -4.03
N THR A 246 -5.24 5.14 -4.67
CA THR A 246 -5.65 5.19 -6.08
C THR A 246 -6.98 5.92 -6.31
N CYS A 247 -7.67 6.34 -5.24
CA CYS A 247 -8.96 7.04 -5.36
C CYS A 247 -9.23 8.04 -4.23
N ILE A 248 -9.19 7.57 -2.97
CA ILE A 248 -9.63 8.35 -1.81
C ILE A 248 -8.42 9.05 -1.20
N GLN A 249 -8.29 10.36 -1.41
CA GLN A 249 -7.21 11.13 -0.79
C GLN A 249 -7.61 11.65 0.59
N LEU A 250 -6.64 11.89 1.46
CA LEU A 250 -6.84 12.46 2.79
C LEU A 250 -6.06 13.76 2.95
N SER A 251 -6.58 14.67 3.76
CA SER A 251 -5.89 15.94 4.04
C SER A 251 -4.80 15.76 5.10
N LYS A 252 -3.72 16.55 4.98
CA LYS A 252 -2.61 16.59 5.96
C LYS A 252 -2.96 17.38 7.23
N VAL A 253 -4.22 17.39 7.67
CA VAL A 253 -4.59 18.06 8.93
C VAL A 253 -4.35 17.14 10.12
N THR A 254 -3.91 17.72 11.24
CA THR A 254 -3.45 16.95 12.40
C THR A 254 -4.57 16.34 13.24
N GLN A 255 -5.77 16.93 13.25
CA GLN A 255 -6.80 16.60 14.24
C GLN A 255 -7.98 15.76 13.71
N ALA A 256 -8.30 15.83 12.42
CA ALA A 256 -9.36 15.02 11.80
C ALA A 256 -9.11 14.82 10.32
N PRO A 257 -9.25 13.61 9.80
CA PRO A 257 -9.08 13.38 8.37
C PRO A 257 -10.23 14.05 7.61
N LYS A 258 -9.89 14.80 6.57
CA LYS A 258 -10.83 15.19 5.54
C LYS A 258 -10.56 14.36 4.31
N MET A 259 -11.57 13.64 3.84
CA MET A 259 -11.54 13.01 2.55
C MET A 259 -11.60 14.08 1.46
N LEU A 260 -10.73 13.94 0.49
CA LEU A 260 -10.61 14.89 -0.62
C LEU A 260 -10.87 14.17 -1.94
N PRO A 261 -11.61 14.79 -2.87
CA PRO A 261 -11.78 14.27 -4.22
C PRO A 261 -10.50 14.54 -5.03
N GLY A 262 -9.37 14.10 -4.50
CA GLY A 262 -8.08 14.27 -5.15
C GLY A 262 -7.91 13.36 -6.36
N PRO A 263 -6.90 13.64 -7.21
CA PRO A 263 -6.60 12.78 -8.34
C PRO A 263 -6.18 11.38 -7.86
N PRO A 264 -6.55 10.32 -8.60
CA PRO A 264 -5.95 9.00 -8.37
C PRO A 264 -4.44 9.07 -8.39
N ALA A 265 -3.78 8.32 -7.52
CA ALA A 265 -2.32 8.37 -7.44
C ALA A 265 -1.71 6.98 -7.24
N PHE A 266 -0.43 6.84 -7.57
CA PHE A 266 0.37 5.66 -7.32
C PHE A 266 1.85 6.04 -7.26
N ARG A 267 2.68 5.17 -6.70
CA ARG A 267 4.13 5.39 -6.60
C ARG A 267 4.88 4.56 -7.64
N ILE A 268 5.83 5.18 -8.31
CA ILE A 268 6.86 4.52 -9.12
C ILE A 268 8.12 4.41 -8.27
N VAL A 269 8.78 3.27 -8.35
CA VAL A 269 10.08 3.01 -7.74
C VAL A 269 11.01 2.49 -8.81
N ASP A 270 12.11 3.22 -9.03
CA ASP A 270 13.19 2.86 -9.94
C ASP A 270 14.39 2.40 -9.10
N VAL A 271 14.91 1.23 -9.42
CA VAL A 271 16.04 0.60 -8.72
C VAL A 271 17.25 0.56 -9.63
N ALA A 272 18.36 1.13 -9.18
CA ALA A 272 19.64 1.16 -9.91
C ALA A 272 20.80 0.82 -8.95
N GLY A 273 21.41 -0.34 -9.13
CA GLY A 273 22.40 -0.84 -8.18
C GLY A 273 21.81 -0.97 -6.78
N GLU A 274 22.36 -0.28 -5.78
CA GLU A 274 21.83 -0.20 -4.40
C GLU A 274 20.98 1.05 -4.14
N GLN A 275 20.79 1.86 -5.17
CA GLN A 275 20.03 3.10 -5.07
C GLN A 275 18.58 2.84 -5.46
N LEU A 276 17.69 3.50 -4.72
CA LEU A 276 16.27 3.51 -4.98
C LEU A 276 15.82 4.96 -5.14
N SER A 277 15.24 5.26 -6.30
CA SER A 277 14.58 6.52 -6.54
C SER A 277 13.08 6.33 -6.68
N THR A 278 12.31 7.28 -6.19
CA THR A 278 10.86 7.13 -6.18
C THR A 278 10.13 8.44 -6.38
N ARG A 279 8.96 8.37 -7.03
CA ARG A 279 8.04 9.49 -7.21
C ARG A 279 6.60 9.02 -7.19
N VAL A 280 5.70 9.91 -6.77
CA VAL A 280 4.26 9.70 -6.87
C VAL A 280 3.74 10.34 -8.15
N ILE A 281 2.90 9.61 -8.87
CA ILE A 281 2.17 10.09 -10.05
C ILE A 281 0.75 10.39 -9.62
N HIS A 282 0.30 11.63 -9.87
CA HIS A 282 -1.07 12.07 -9.67
C HIS A 282 -1.76 12.21 -11.04
N LEU A 283 -2.91 11.53 -11.22
CA LEU A 283 -3.65 11.51 -12.47
C LEU A 283 -4.68 12.67 -12.52
N HIS A 284 -4.23 13.88 -12.80
CA HIS A 284 -5.14 15.01 -12.99
C HIS A 284 -6.06 14.77 -14.20
N GLY A 285 -7.30 15.25 -14.13
CA GLY A 285 -8.24 15.13 -15.26
C GLY A 285 -7.75 15.91 -16.48
N ALA A 286 -8.21 15.54 -17.67
CA ALA A 286 -7.88 16.22 -18.93
C ALA A 286 -8.41 17.67 -19.04
N ALA A 287 -9.02 18.20 -17.99
CA ALA A 287 -9.44 19.59 -17.84
C ALA A 287 -8.78 20.18 -16.60
N GLY A 288 -7.47 20.47 -16.74
CA GLY A 288 -6.78 21.28 -15.75
C GLY A 288 -7.28 22.71 -15.81
N ARG A 289 -7.74 23.23 -14.70
CA ARG A 289 -7.44 24.59 -14.24
C ARG A 289 -7.27 24.48 -12.74
N ASP A 290 -6.10 24.92 -12.31
CA ASP A 290 -5.81 25.16 -10.92
C ASP A 290 -6.94 26.02 -10.32
N VAL A 291 -7.49 25.56 -9.18
CA VAL A 291 -8.29 26.38 -8.29
C VAL A 291 -7.56 26.43 -6.95
#